data_595d60722a88e433e00bff47ed83d1e2
#
_entry.id   595d60722a88e433e00bff47ed83d1e2
#
_cell.length_a   1.000
_cell.length_b   1.000
_cell.length_c   1.000
_cell.angle_alpha   90.00
_cell.angle_beta   90.00
_cell.angle_gamma   90.00
#
_symmetry.space_group_name_H-M   'P 1'
#
loop_
_entity.id
_entity.type
_entity.pdbx_description
1 polymer ?
#
loop_
_entity_poly.entity_id
_entity_poly.type
_entity_poly.pdbx_seq_one_letter_code
_entity_poly.pdbx_strand_id
1 'polypeptide(L)'
;MASKKPQADEKRPARSTYHEDPRQVIADSESSWLTFVQLLFVLTIAITVYTLGGVDVVPDFWKYLTKPSLSGAEKVLAENPLIDGHNDLLILLRAKYGNQIYDKNFTKPFEDGGMIAHFDLPRADEGKIGGTFWSAWVPCPADGFDFSDENYAPFVRATLDQIDLYNRLSAKHPKYFTLPKNAAEAEHNWKKDGKLISPLAIEGLHQIGNSIATLRLYHELGVRYATLNWNCHNRYTDAAVVSIDGESQRSKPYWGGVSNEGRNLIQEMNRLGMIVDLSHVSADTMRDVLGGTPEKGWNGSVAPPIFSHSSVYSICPHPRNVPDDVLELVKKRDSVVMINFAPEFISCKDVAAKNGLPQFVEETSTIEQVVKHIMYVGEKIGYDHVGLGSDFDGIPTTPRGLGDVSKYPDLVDLLLKKGVSEQDAAKVVGRNVLRVWHEVDKVAARLQKEVDPLEDKLGSSIGQTSIGLDGMDIQVKYEV
;
A
#
# COMPACT_ATOMS: atom_id res chain seq x y z
N MET A 1 -12.01 17.73 -78.14
CA MET A 1 -11.72 19.03 -77.50
C MET A 1 -10.87 18.80 -76.32
N ALA A 2 -9.63 19.29 -76.36
CA ALA A 2 -8.59 19.04 -75.36
C ALA A 2 -8.74 20.00 -74.17
N SER A 3 -8.53 19.49 -72.95
CA SER A 3 -8.34 20.32 -71.76
C SER A 3 -7.09 19.87 -71.04
N LYS A 4 -6.17 20.87 -70.95
CA LYS A 4 -4.80 20.78 -70.42
C LYS A 4 -4.81 20.57 -68.88
N LYS A 5 -3.89 19.71 -68.40
CA LYS A 5 -3.42 19.65 -67.01
C LYS A 5 -2.46 20.79 -66.72
N PRO A 6 -2.47 21.37 -65.53
CA PRO A 6 -1.35 22.22 -65.05
C PRO A 6 -0.27 21.37 -64.38
N GLN A 7 0.98 21.78 -64.61
CA GLN A 7 2.22 21.28 -64.03
C GLN A 7 2.31 21.58 -62.51
N ALA A 8 2.85 20.62 -61.75
CA ALA A 8 3.22 20.78 -60.36
C ALA A 8 4.58 21.46 -60.23
N ASP A 9 4.63 22.51 -59.45
CA ASP A 9 5.86 23.23 -59.05
C ASP A 9 6.58 22.43 -57.93
N GLU A 10 7.84 22.13 -58.19
CA GLU A 10 8.78 21.49 -57.28
C GLU A 10 9.26 22.54 -56.26
N LYS A 11 8.75 22.45 -54.99
CA LYS A 11 9.27 23.24 -53.87
C LYS A 11 10.46 22.53 -53.24
N ARG A 12 11.64 23.16 -53.29
CA ARG A 12 12.84 22.80 -52.56
C ARG A 12 12.59 22.79 -51.04
N PRO A 13 13.19 21.84 -50.24
CA PRO A 13 13.06 21.89 -48.82
C PRO A 13 13.83 23.05 -48.19
N ALA A 14 13.16 23.78 -47.28
CA ALA A 14 13.76 24.87 -46.52
C ALA A 14 14.81 24.30 -45.54
N ARG A 15 15.99 24.89 -45.53
CA ARG A 15 17.04 24.67 -44.55
C ARG A 15 16.55 25.14 -43.20
N SER A 16 16.30 24.19 -42.26
CA SER A 16 16.07 24.48 -40.83
C SER A 16 17.38 25.00 -40.23
N THR A 17 17.44 26.27 -39.93
CA THR A 17 18.47 26.82 -39.04
C THR A 17 18.01 26.60 -37.63
N TYR A 18 18.62 25.63 -36.95
CA TYR A 18 18.52 25.51 -35.50
C TYR A 18 19.16 26.75 -34.87
N HIS A 19 18.34 27.62 -34.31
CA HIS A 19 18.79 28.64 -33.36
C HIS A 19 18.82 27.97 -31.98
N GLU A 20 20.00 27.66 -31.48
CA GLU A 20 20.20 27.32 -30.07
C GLU A 20 19.83 28.54 -29.21
N ASP A 21 19.01 28.32 -28.19
CA ASP A 21 18.62 29.38 -27.23
C ASP A 21 19.88 29.83 -26.47
N PRO A 22 20.26 31.13 -26.59
CA PRO A 22 21.45 31.65 -25.92
C PRO A 22 21.49 31.41 -24.42
N ARG A 23 20.33 31.15 -23.76
CA ARG A 23 20.23 30.84 -22.34
C ARG A 23 20.68 29.43 -21.99
N GLN A 24 20.54 28.47 -22.90
CA GLN A 24 21.07 27.09 -22.68
C GLN A 24 22.59 27.05 -22.78
N VAL A 25 23.17 27.78 -23.72
CA VAL A 25 24.64 27.87 -23.89
C VAL A 25 25.30 28.54 -22.67
N ILE A 26 24.66 29.53 -22.06
CA ILE A 26 25.16 30.19 -20.84
C ILE A 26 25.05 29.25 -19.63
N ALA A 27 23.96 28.52 -19.47
CA ALA A 27 23.77 27.57 -18.36
C ALA A 27 24.78 26.41 -18.39
N ASP A 28 25.08 25.86 -19.57
CA ASP A 28 26.08 24.80 -19.73
C ASP A 28 27.52 25.30 -19.53
N SER A 29 27.80 26.57 -19.87
CA SER A 29 29.13 27.19 -19.64
C SER A 29 29.35 27.53 -18.16
N GLU A 30 28.33 27.99 -17.43
CA GLU A 30 28.40 28.23 -15.98
C GLU A 30 28.55 26.93 -15.19
N SER A 31 27.85 25.85 -15.58
CA SER A 31 27.98 24.54 -14.96
C SER A 31 29.39 23.94 -15.14
N SER A 32 29.95 24.04 -16.33
CA SER A 32 31.34 23.58 -16.62
C SER A 32 32.41 24.43 -15.93
N TRP A 33 32.19 25.73 -15.81
CA TRP A 33 33.11 26.63 -15.12
C TRP A 33 33.10 26.42 -13.58
N LEU A 34 31.91 26.22 -12.98
CA LEU A 34 31.76 25.87 -11.57
C LEU A 34 32.44 24.52 -11.25
N THR A 35 32.26 23.54 -12.12
CA THR A 35 32.92 22.22 -11.97
C THR A 35 34.43 22.33 -12.09
N PHE A 36 34.95 23.16 -13.00
CA PHE A 36 36.37 23.41 -13.18
C PHE A 36 36.97 24.16 -11.97
N VAL A 37 36.28 25.16 -11.42
CA VAL A 37 36.70 25.90 -10.23
C VAL A 37 36.70 24.99 -9.01
N GLN A 38 35.71 24.11 -8.86
CA GLN A 38 35.66 23.08 -7.78
C GLN A 38 36.83 22.11 -7.88
N LEU A 39 37.15 21.63 -9.08
CA LEU A 39 38.31 20.74 -9.31
C LEU A 39 39.63 21.43 -8.98
N LEU A 40 39.79 22.70 -9.38
CA LEU A 40 40.99 23.49 -9.05
C LEU A 40 41.13 23.73 -7.53
N PHE A 41 40.02 24.00 -6.85
CA PHE A 41 40.00 24.20 -5.40
C PHE A 41 40.38 22.92 -4.65
N VAL A 42 39.84 21.77 -5.09
CA VAL A 42 40.17 20.45 -4.56
C VAL A 42 41.64 20.09 -4.81
N LEU A 43 42.14 20.35 -6.02
CA LEU A 43 43.55 20.12 -6.35
C LEU A 43 44.50 20.97 -5.51
N THR A 44 44.13 22.24 -5.24
CA THR A 44 44.91 23.18 -4.43
C THR A 44 44.93 22.69 -2.97
N ILE A 45 43.81 22.24 -2.41
CA ILE A 45 43.75 21.65 -1.08
C ILE A 45 44.62 20.39 -1.01
N ALA A 46 44.53 19.49 -1.99
CA ALA A 46 45.33 18.28 -2.02
C ALA A 46 46.83 18.56 -2.08
N ILE A 47 47.27 19.54 -2.88
CA ILE A 47 48.66 19.97 -2.99
C ILE A 47 49.13 20.61 -1.65
N THR A 48 48.26 21.43 -1.03
CA THR A 48 48.58 22.08 0.25
C THR A 48 48.74 21.07 1.40
N VAL A 49 47.83 20.07 1.44
CA VAL A 49 47.88 18.98 2.44
C VAL A 49 49.14 18.11 2.20
N TYR A 50 49.48 17.83 0.96
CA TYR A 50 50.71 17.08 0.59
C TYR A 50 52.00 17.85 0.98
N THR A 51 52.02 19.16 0.73
CA THR A 51 53.20 19.97 1.06
C THR A 51 53.38 20.27 2.53
N LEU A 52 52.32 20.21 3.35
CA LEU A 52 52.35 20.39 4.79
C LEU A 52 52.59 19.12 5.59
N GLY A 53 52.89 18.00 4.95
CA GLY A 53 53.29 16.73 5.59
C GLY A 53 52.14 15.94 6.25
N GLY A 54 50.90 16.25 5.90
CA GLY A 54 49.72 15.54 6.41
C GLY A 54 49.35 14.33 5.54
N VAL A 55 50.11 13.24 5.63
CA VAL A 55 49.95 12.04 4.74
C VAL A 55 48.72 11.18 5.09
N ASP A 56 48.15 11.31 6.27
CA ASP A 56 47.11 10.42 6.78
C ASP A 56 45.65 10.83 6.41
N VAL A 57 45.44 12.03 5.90
CA VAL A 57 44.10 12.55 5.55
C VAL A 57 43.67 12.18 4.08
N VAL A 58 44.66 11.86 3.23
CA VAL A 58 44.44 11.61 1.79
C VAL A 58 43.65 10.33 1.47
N PRO A 59 43.82 9.19 2.20
CA PRO A 59 43.08 7.96 1.89
C PRO A 59 41.57 8.06 2.04
N ASP A 60 41.10 8.80 3.06
CA ASP A 60 39.65 8.92 3.32
C ASP A 60 38.93 9.85 2.34
N PHE A 61 39.62 10.90 1.86
CA PHE A 61 39.09 11.81 0.84
C PHE A 61 38.93 11.11 -0.52
N TRP A 62 39.88 10.28 -0.94
CA TRP A 62 39.76 9.46 -2.16
C TRP A 62 38.67 8.40 -2.06
N LYS A 63 38.45 7.81 -0.88
CA LYS A 63 37.30 6.93 -0.62
C LYS A 63 35.96 7.65 -0.81
N TYR A 64 35.89 8.93 -0.50
CA TYR A 64 34.68 9.75 -0.68
C TYR A 64 34.41 10.09 -2.15
N LEU A 65 35.48 10.35 -2.92
CA LEU A 65 35.40 10.68 -4.37
C LEU A 65 35.23 9.43 -5.26
N THR A 66 35.57 8.24 -4.77
CA THR A 66 35.53 7.00 -5.53
C THR A 66 34.40 6.05 -5.12
N LYS A 67 33.41 6.54 -4.35
CA LYS A 67 32.18 5.74 -4.17
C LYS A 67 31.58 5.50 -5.57
N PRO A 68 31.46 4.25 -6.01
CA PRO A 68 30.80 3.98 -7.27
C PRO A 68 29.39 4.59 -7.21
N SER A 69 28.99 5.27 -8.26
CA SER A 69 27.62 5.77 -8.35
C SER A 69 26.67 4.57 -8.29
N LEU A 70 25.73 4.61 -7.36
CA LEU A 70 24.67 3.60 -7.30
C LEU A 70 23.96 3.54 -8.66
N SER A 71 23.60 2.34 -9.10
CA SER A 71 22.89 2.13 -10.36
C SER A 71 21.85 1.02 -10.20
N GLY A 72 20.89 0.99 -11.11
CA GLY A 72 19.87 -0.05 -11.14
C GLY A 72 19.05 -0.14 -9.86
N ALA A 73 18.76 -1.36 -9.40
CA ALA A 73 17.92 -1.61 -8.22
C ALA A 73 18.46 -0.94 -6.94
N GLU A 74 19.78 -0.97 -6.76
CA GLU A 74 20.43 -0.37 -5.58
C GLU A 74 20.16 1.15 -5.51
N LYS A 75 20.25 1.86 -6.63
CA LYS A 75 19.93 3.29 -6.70
C LYS A 75 18.45 3.56 -6.45
N VAL A 76 17.57 2.79 -7.10
CA VAL A 76 16.11 2.94 -6.91
C VAL A 76 15.74 2.82 -5.45
N LEU A 77 16.26 1.79 -4.74
CA LEU A 77 15.94 1.52 -3.34
C LEU A 77 16.63 2.47 -2.36
N ALA A 78 17.78 3.02 -2.71
CA ALA A 78 18.47 4.03 -1.87
C ALA A 78 17.79 5.41 -1.93
N GLU A 79 17.19 5.77 -3.08
CA GLU A 79 16.56 7.07 -3.30
C GLU A 79 15.06 7.08 -3.04
N ASN A 80 14.43 5.90 -2.89
CA ASN A 80 12.99 5.78 -2.72
C ASN A 80 12.66 4.74 -1.65
N PRO A 81 11.71 5.01 -0.73
CA PRO A 81 11.27 4.00 0.22
C PRO A 81 10.55 2.87 -0.51
N LEU A 82 11.01 1.63 -0.35
CA LEU A 82 10.20 0.49 -0.72
C LEU A 82 9.14 0.32 0.36
N ILE A 83 7.86 0.45 -0.01
CA ILE A 83 6.72 0.35 0.91
C ILE A 83 5.86 -0.84 0.49
N ASP A 84 5.80 -1.83 1.37
CA ASP A 84 4.92 -2.97 1.24
C ASP A 84 3.50 -2.59 1.71
N GLY A 85 2.50 -2.86 0.88
CA GLY A 85 1.11 -2.53 1.15
C GLY A 85 0.45 -3.35 2.24
N HIS A 86 0.99 -4.54 2.56
CA HIS A 86 0.34 -5.45 3.51
C HIS A 86 1.29 -6.49 4.06
N ASN A 87 1.33 -6.59 5.39
CA ASN A 87 2.07 -7.64 6.10
C ASN A 87 1.36 -7.99 7.42
N ASP A 88 1.24 -9.28 7.70
CA ASP A 88 0.50 -9.83 8.85
C ASP A 88 1.38 -10.28 10.03
N LEU A 89 2.54 -9.65 10.21
CA LEU A 89 3.43 -9.95 11.34
C LEU A 89 2.69 -10.00 12.68
N LEU A 90 1.70 -9.13 12.91
CA LEU A 90 1.04 -9.02 14.21
C LEU A 90 0.25 -10.27 14.58
N ILE A 91 -0.48 -10.85 13.63
CA ILE A 91 -1.21 -12.11 13.91
C ILE A 91 -0.25 -13.29 14.04
N LEU A 92 0.85 -13.32 13.28
CA LEU A 92 1.92 -14.30 13.44
C LEU A 92 2.49 -14.26 14.87
N LEU A 93 2.80 -13.05 15.38
CA LEU A 93 3.31 -12.86 16.75
C LEU A 93 2.29 -13.32 17.80
N ARG A 94 1.00 -13.03 17.59
CA ARG A 94 -0.08 -13.51 18.45
C ARG A 94 -0.16 -15.03 18.45
N ALA A 95 -0.16 -15.65 17.29
CA ALA A 95 -0.34 -17.09 17.15
C ALA A 95 0.86 -17.92 17.66
N LYS A 96 2.08 -17.45 17.40
CA LYS A 96 3.32 -18.20 17.70
C LYS A 96 3.93 -17.85 19.06
N TYR A 97 3.81 -16.60 19.48
CA TYR A 97 4.47 -16.10 20.69
C TYR A 97 3.50 -15.59 21.75
N GLY A 98 2.17 -15.75 21.56
CA GLY A 98 1.16 -15.31 22.53
C GLY A 98 1.27 -13.84 22.93
N ASN A 99 1.67 -12.97 22.00
CA ASN A 99 1.98 -11.53 22.21
C ASN A 99 3.18 -11.27 23.16
N GLN A 100 4.06 -12.25 23.41
CA GLN A 100 5.18 -12.18 24.36
C GLN A 100 6.46 -11.71 23.68
N ILE A 101 6.50 -10.46 23.25
CA ILE A 101 7.61 -9.88 22.46
C ILE A 101 8.86 -9.52 23.27
N TYR A 102 8.85 -9.70 24.60
CA TYR A 102 10.02 -9.52 25.47
C TYR A 102 10.74 -10.83 25.77
N ASP A 103 10.15 -11.96 25.42
CA ASP A 103 10.76 -13.27 25.58
C ASP A 103 11.87 -13.51 24.57
N LYS A 104 12.95 -14.22 24.97
CA LYS A 104 14.09 -14.55 24.12
C LYS A 104 13.72 -15.43 22.92
N ASN A 105 12.68 -16.25 23.04
CA ASN A 105 12.17 -17.06 21.94
C ASN A 105 11.68 -16.22 20.77
N PHE A 106 11.20 -14.98 21.02
CA PHE A 106 10.86 -14.03 20.00
C PHE A 106 12.04 -13.09 19.68
N THR A 107 12.63 -12.45 20.72
CA THR A 107 13.60 -11.37 20.48
C THR A 107 14.80 -11.83 19.71
N LYS A 108 15.33 -13.02 20.00
CA LYS A 108 16.50 -13.54 19.34
C LYS A 108 16.30 -13.76 17.82
N PRO A 109 15.33 -14.54 17.35
CA PRO A 109 15.12 -14.71 15.91
C PRO A 109 14.67 -13.41 15.22
N PHE A 110 14.01 -12.49 15.90
CA PHE A 110 13.58 -11.23 15.32
C PHE A 110 14.73 -10.24 15.15
N GLU A 111 15.65 -10.17 16.12
CA GLU A 111 16.78 -9.23 16.13
C GLU A 111 18.02 -9.78 15.41
N ASP A 112 18.29 -11.10 15.51
CA ASP A 112 19.48 -11.75 14.95
C ASP A 112 19.21 -12.49 13.63
N GLY A 113 17.95 -12.59 13.21
CA GLY A 113 17.50 -13.35 12.05
C GLY A 113 17.04 -14.77 12.40
N GLY A 114 16.18 -15.32 11.55
CA GLY A 114 15.65 -16.69 11.67
C GLY A 114 14.22 -16.76 12.19
N MET A 115 13.43 -15.70 12.04
CA MET A 115 11.98 -15.77 12.21
C MET A 115 11.37 -16.84 11.29
N ILE A 116 10.36 -17.52 11.79
CA ILE A 116 9.72 -18.68 11.15
C ILE A 116 9.04 -18.34 9.81
N ALA A 117 8.61 -17.07 9.61
CA ALA A 117 7.95 -16.65 8.39
C ALA A 117 8.80 -15.63 7.61
N HIS A 118 8.27 -14.49 7.20
CA HIS A 118 8.87 -13.74 6.10
C HIS A 118 9.58 -12.46 6.54
N PHE A 119 9.41 -12.01 7.80
CA PHE A 119 9.98 -10.76 8.29
C PHE A 119 10.80 -10.95 9.57
N ASP A 120 12.03 -10.41 9.59
CA ASP A 120 12.84 -10.07 10.75
C ASP A 120 13.75 -8.89 10.41
N LEU A 121 14.41 -8.31 11.41
CA LEU A 121 15.20 -7.08 11.21
C LEU A 121 16.37 -7.27 10.22
N PRO A 122 17.18 -8.36 10.28
CA PRO A 122 18.24 -8.60 9.30
C PRO A 122 17.73 -8.74 7.85
N ARG A 123 16.62 -9.47 7.65
CA ARG A 123 16.01 -9.62 6.32
C ARG A 123 15.40 -8.30 5.82
N ALA A 124 14.85 -7.48 6.72
CA ALA A 124 14.36 -6.15 6.38
C ALA A 124 15.48 -5.22 5.90
N ASP A 125 16.65 -5.27 6.57
CA ASP A 125 17.84 -4.51 6.17
C ASP A 125 18.41 -5.00 4.83
N GLU A 126 18.48 -6.33 4.61
CA GLU A 126 18.90 -6.94 3.34
C GLU A 126 17.94 -6.57 2.21
N GLY A 127 16.64 -6.62 2.45
CA GLY A 127 15.58 -6.28 1.50
C GLY A 127 15.43 -4.80 1.21
N LYS A 128 16.17 -3.93 1.90
CA LYS A 128 16.10 -2.46 1.75
C LYS A 128 14.69 -1.92 1.93
N ILE A 129 13.91 -2.51 2.86
CA ILE A 129 12.55 -2.08 3.11
C ILE A 129 12.55 -0.65 3.66
N GLY A 130 11.76 0.22 3.06
CA GLY A 130 11.53 1.59 3.51
C GLY A 130 10.27 1.75 4.35
N GLY A 131 9.35 0.77 4.31
CA GLY A 131 8.14 0.77 5.08
C GLY A 131 7.22 -0.40 4.80
N THR A 132 6.22 -0.57 5.66
CA THR A 132 5.19 -1.60 5.55
C THR A 132 3.93 -1.15 6.27
N PHE A 133 2.76 -1.42 5.71
CA PHE A 133 1.49 -1.34 6.43
C PHE A 133 1.28 -2.64 7.22
N TRP A 134 1.25 -2.53 8.53
CA TRP A 134 1.11 -3.67 9.44
C TRP A 134 -0.35 -3.98 9.72
N SER A 135 -0.81 -5.13 9.27
CA SER A 135 -2.19 -5.57 9.44
C SER A 135 -2.44 -6.05 10.87
N ALA A 136 -3.45 -5.48 11.53
CA ALA A 136 -4.03 -6.00 12.75
C ALA A 136 -5.25 -6.87 12.37
N TRP A 137 -4.98 -7.98 11.70
CA TRP A 137 -6.00 -8.89 11.18
C TRP A 137 -6.66 -9.74 12.27
N VAL A 138 -7.95 -10.02 12.07
CA VAL A 138 -8.69 -11.04 12.82
C VAL A 138 -9.55 -11.89 11.86
N PRO A 139 -9.81 -13.17 12.17
CA PRO A 139 -10.65 -14.02 11.32
C PRO A 139 -12.09 -13.47 11.21
N CYS A 140 -12.82 -13.92 10.20
CA CYS A 140 -14.27 -13.72 10.13
C CYS A 140 -14.99 -14.42 11.26
N PRO A 141 -16.18 -13.92 11.68
CA PRO A 141 -17.05 -14.63 12.61
C PRO A 141 -17.45 -16.00 12.05
N ALA A 142 -17.76 -16.94 12.95
CA ALA A 142 -18.20 -18.28 12.56
C ALA A 142 -19.48 -18.24 11.72
N ASP A 143 -20.44 -17.38 12.08
CA ASP A 143 -21.58 -17.03 11.21
C ASP A 143 -21.24 -15.75 10.42
N GLY A 144 -20.79 -15.93 9.20
CA GLY A 144 -20.41 -14.83 8.30
C GLY A 144 -21.59 -14.03 7.72
N PHE A 145 -22.85 -14.41 8.05
CA PHE A 145 -24.07 -13.72 7.64
C PHE A 145 -24.83 -13.08 8.80
N ASP A 146 -24.39 -13.30 10.05
CA ASP A 146 -24.88 -12.57 11.22
C ASP A 146 -24.07 -11.29 11.40
N PHE A 147 -24.65 -10.15 11.00
CA PHE A 147 -24.04 -8.81 11.09
C PHE A 147 -24.40 -8.10 12.38
N SER A 148 -24.80 -8.81 13.44
CA SER A 148 -25.13 -8.23 14.74
C SER A 148 -23.90 -7.67 15.47
N ASP A 149 -24.15 -6.73 16.39
CA ASP A 149 -23.10 -6.15 17.21
C ASP A 149 -22.49 -7.19 18.15
N GLU A 150 -23.31 -8.12 18.66
CA GLU A 150 -22.90 -9.23 19.54
C GLU A 150 -21.91 -10.16 18.82
N ASN A 151 -22.15 -10.48 17.55
CA ASN A 151 -21.28 -11.34 16.76
C ASN A 151 -19.92 -10.66 16.48
N TYR A 152 -19.89 -9.32 16.38
CA TYR A 152 -18.69 -8.57 16.05
C TYR A 152 -17.89 -8.06 17.27
N ALA A 153 -18.50 -7.93 18.45
CA ALA A 153 -17.87 -7.38 19.65
C ALA A 153 -16.53 -8.05 20.05
N PRO A 154 -16.34 -9.38 19.96
CA PRO A 154 -15.07 -10.02 20.29
C PRO A 154 -13.90 -9.58 19.42
N PHE A 155 -14.16 -9.22 18.14
CA PHE A 155 -13.13 -8.86 17.18
C PHE A 155 -12.57 -7.46 17.45
N VAL A 156 -13.35 -6.55 18.03
CA VAL A 156 -12.88 -5.23 18.51
C VAL A 156 -11.76 -5.41 19.51
N ARG A 157 -11.97 -6.27 20.52
CA ARG A 157 -10.95 -6.57 21.54
C ARG A 157 -9.70 -7.19 20.92
N ALA A 158 -9.87 -8.19 20.04
CA ALA A 158 -8.75 -8.87 19.40
C ALA A 158 -7.92 -7.93 18.53
N THR A 159 -8.57 -6.94 17.90
CA THR A 159 -7.89 -5.88 17.13
C THR A 159 -7.10 -4.94 18.05
N LEU A 160 -7.70 -4.49 19.16
CA LEU A 160 -7.01 -3.63 20.14
C LEU A 160 -5.81 -4.35 20.78
N ASP A 161 -5.89 -5.65 21.05
CA ASP A 161 -4.75 -6.45 21.52
C ASP A 161 -3.57 -6.44 20.52
N GLN A 162 -3.84 -6.43 19.21
CA GLN A 162 -2.80 -6.36 18.19
C GLN A 162 -2.24 -4.95 18.00
N ILE A 163 -3.07 -3.92 18.13
CA ILE A 163 -2.62 -2.51 18.14
C ILE A 163 -1.68 -2.27 19.34
N ASP A 164 -2.02 -2.77 20.53
CA ASP A 164 -1.12 -2.74 21.71
C ASP A 164 0.18 -3.49 21.44
N LEU A 165 0.10 -4.69 20.86
CA LEU A 165 1.28 -5.49 20.49
C LEU A 165 2.22 -4.69 19.59
N TYR A 166 1.69 -4.04 18.56
CA TYR A 166 2.49 -3.20 17.66
C TYR A 166 3.13 -2.01 18.39
N ASN A 167 2.37 -1.31 19.25
CA ASN A 167 2.91 -0.18 20.01
C ASN A 167 4.08 -0.61 20.91
N ARG A 168 3.98 -1.78 21.55
CA ARG A 168 5.08 -2.36 22.34
C ARG A 168 6.28 -2.76 21.48
N LEU A 169 6.03 -3.34 20.29
CA LEU A 169 7.09 -3.70 19.33
C LEU A 169 7.83 -2.46 18.83
N SER A 170 7.09 -1.42 18.45
CA SER A 170 7.64 -0.14 18.00
C SER A 170 8.45 0.55 19.10
N ALA A 171 7.93 0.57 20.33
CA ALA A 171 8.64 1.13 21.47
C ALA A 171 9.92 0.36 21.81
N LYS A 172 9.96 -0.95 21.61
CA LYS A 172 11.14 -1.78 21.82
C LYS A 172 12.21 -1.58 20.72
N HIS A 173 11.78 -1.31 19.49
CA HIS A 173 12.68 -1.15 18.34
C HIS A 173 12.57 0.25 17.69
N PRO A 174 12.79 1.35 18.43
CA PRO A 174 12.54 2.72 17.98
C PRO A 174 13.48 3.20 16.87
N LYS A 175 14.52 2.43 16.57
CA LYS A 175 15.43 2.67 15.43
C LYS A 175 14.83 2.24 14.11
N TYR A 176 13.89 1.27 14.13
CA TYR A 176 13.26 0.72 12.94
C TYR A 176 11.88 1.32 12.70
N PHE A 177 11.00 1.28 13.68
CA PHE A 177 9.59 1.56 13.49
C PHE A 177 9.22 3.02 13.76
N THR A 178 8.30 3.56 12.94
CA THR A 178 7.60 4.81 13.21
C THR A 178 6.11 4.62 12.98
N LEU A 179 5.29 5.40 13.67
CA LEU A 179 3.84 5.42 13.48
C LEU A 179 3.42 6.79 12.94
N PRO A 180 3.58 7.04 11.62
CA PRO A 180 3.31 8.35 11.04
C PRO A 180 1.81 8.65 11.03
N LYS A 181 1.48 9.93 11.26
CA LYS A 181 0.08 10.41 11.27
C LYS A 181 -0.45 10.67 9.86
N ASN A 182 0.44 10.96 8.91
CA ASN A 182 0.12 11.31 7.53
C ASN A 182 1.32 11.01 6.62
N ALA A 183 1.12 11.13 5.31
CA ALA A 183 2.15 10.83 4.31
C ALA A 183 3.39 11.74 4.42
N ALA A 184 3.21 13.02 4.74
CA ALA A 184 4.33 13.96 4.88
C ALA A 184 5.24 13.60 6.05
N GLU A 185 4.68 13.20 7.20
CA GLU A 185 5.44 12.71 8.34
C GLU A 185 6.13 11.37 8.02
N ALA A 186 5.46 10.48 7.29
CA ALA A 186 6.02 9.22 6.82
C ALA A 186 7.29 9.43 5.99
N GLU A 187 7.21 10.28 4.98
CA GLU A 187 8.37 10.63 4.14
C GLU A 187 9.48 11.34 4.94
N HIS A 188 9.12 12.24 5.84
CA HIS A 188 10.08 12.95 6.66
C HIS A 188 10.90 11.98 7.52
N ASN A 189 10.22 11.07 8.23
CA ASN A 189 10.85 10.09 9.11
C ASN A 189 11.79 9.14 8.33
N TRP A 190 11.39 8.70 7.15
CA TRP A 190 12.23 7.88 6.29
C TRP A 190 13.47 8.65 5.80
N LYS A 191 13.28 9.85 5.24
CA LYS A 191 14.37 10.66 4.67
C LYS A 191 15.37 11.13 5.71
N LYS A 192 14.91 11.54 6.90
CA LYS A 192 15.74 12.13 7.93
C LYS A 192 16.38 11.10 8.85
N ASP A 193 15.59 10.13 9.28
CA ASP A 193 15.96 9.22 10.36
C ASP A 193 16.29 7.81 9.85
N GLY A 194 16.03 7.52 8.55
CA GLY A 194 16.21 6.19 7.96
C GLY A 194 15.27 5.14 8.54
N LYS A 195 14.16 5.54 9.15
CA LYS A 195 13.22 4.63 9.81
C LYS A 195 12.15 4.15 8.86
N LEU A 196 11.65 2.94 9.13
CA LEU A 196 10.55 2.36 8.38
C LEU A 196 9.27 3.19 8.53
N ILE A 197 8.62 3.46 7.42
CA ILE A 197 7.24 3.95 7.35
C ILE A 197 6.34 2.80 7.79
N SER A 198 5.77 2.85 8.99
CA SER A 198 5.16 1.69 9.64
C SER A 198 3.75 1.97 10.17
N PRO A 199 2.80 2.43 9.33
CA PRO A 199 1.41 2.63 9.75
C PRO A 199 0.73 1.28 10.02
N LEU A 200 -0.29 1.32 10.89
CA LEU A 200 -1.19 0.19 11.10
C LEU A 200 -2.30 0.14 10.05
N ALA A 201 -2.84 -1.04 9.87
CA ALA A 201 -4.03 -1.32 9.08
C ALA A 201 -4.99 -2.27 9.82
N ILE A 202 -6.26 -2.28 9.43
CA ILE A 202 -7.22 -3.33 9.79
C ILE A 202 -7.75 -4.00 8.54
N GLU A 203 -8.11 -5.27 8.64
CA GLU A 203 -8.48 -6.09 7.49
C GLU A 203 -9.89 -6.68 7.64
N GLY A 204 -10.86 -5.85 7.29
CA GLY A 204 -12.28 -6.17 7.36
C GLY A 204 -13.05 -5.33 8.39
N LEU A 205 -14.14 -4.74 7.95
CA LEU A 205 -14.95 -3.83 8.79
C LEU A 205 -15.75 -4.55 9.89
N HIS A 206 -15.78 -5.89 9.91
CA HIS A 206 -16.27 -6.63 11.10
C HIS A 206 -15.44 -6.29 12.35
N GLN A 207 -14.19 -5.87 12.18
CA GLN A 207 -13.28 -5.48 13.27
C GLN A 207 -13.70 -4.21 14.01
N ILE A 208 -14.56 -3.37 13.43
CA ILE A 208 -15.04 -2.16 14.10
C ILE A 208 -16.28 -2.39 14.97
N GLY A 209 -16.85 -3.60 14.99
CA GLY A 209 -18.04 -3.92 15.82
C GLY A 209 -19.26 -3.08 15.43
N ASN A 210 -19.44 -2.78 14.13
CA ASN A 210 -20.48 -1.88 13.59
C ASN A 210 -20.45 -0.45 14.16
N SER A 211 -19.39 -0.04 14.84
CA SER A 211 -19.27 1.26 15.51
C SER A 211 -18.34 2.20 14.72
N ILE A 212 -18.86 3.31 14.26
CA ILE A 212 -18.07 4.38 13.63
C ILE A 212 -17.13 5.04 14.65
N ALA A 213 -17.53 5.08 15.92
CA ALA A 213 -16.68 5.54 17.01
C ALA A 213 -15.42 4.65 17.13
N THR A 214 -15.56 3.32 17.03
CA THR A 214 -14.41 2.39 17.01
C THR A 214 -13.50 2.67 15.84
N LEU A 215 -14.01 2.91 14.63
CA LEU A 215 -13.22 3.28 13.46
C LEU A 215 -12.38 4.53 13.71
N ARG A 216 -12.98 5.58 14.29
CA ARG A 216 -12.28 6.82 14.67
C ARG A 216 -11.17 6.57 15.69
N LEU A 217 -11.46 5.75 16.73
CA LEU A 217 -10.46 5.39 17.73
C LEU A 217 -9.30 4.61 17.12
N TYR A 218 -9.55 3.69 16.19
CA TYR A 218 -8.47 2.99 15.48
C TYR A 218 -7.61 3.97 14.67
N HIS A 219 -8.22 4.96 14.03
CA HIS A 219 -7.46 6.01 13.33
C HIS A 219 -6.56 6.80 14.28
N GLU A 220 -7.06 7.21 15.46
CA GLU A 220 -6.27 7.87 16.50
C GLU A 220 -5.12 6.99 17.01
N LEU A 221 -5.34 5.67 17.08
CA LEU A 221 -4.33 4.69 17.51
C LEU A 221 -3.32 4.34 16.40
N GLY A 222 -3.42 4.92 15.21
CA GLY A 222 -2.42 4.77 14.15
C GLY A 222 -2.80 3.93 12.95
N VAL A 223 -4.04 3.44 12.88
CA VAL A 223 -4.56 2.78 11.68
C VAL A 223 -4.71 3.82 10.57
N ARG A 224 -4.16 3.53 9.38
CA ARG A 224 -4.18 4.46 8.24
C ARG A 224 -4.95 3.93 7.04
N TYR A 225 -5.16 2.61 6.94
CA TYR A 225 -6.19 2.10 6.04
C TYR A 225 -7.08 1.06 6.73
N ALA A 226 -8.29 0.90 6.20
CA ALA A 226 -9.19 -0.18 6.54
C ALA A 226 -9.62 -0.90 5.26
N THR A 227 -9.31 -2.20 5.17
CA THR A 227 -9.86 -3.08 4.13
C THR A 227 -11.34 -3.28 4.42
N LEU A 228 -12.20 -3.05 3.41
CA LEU A 228 -13.65 -3.07 3.65
C LEU A 228 -14.19 -4.46 4.02
N ASN A 229 -13.59 -5.52 3.47
CA ASN A 229 -13.89 -6.91 3.80
C ASN A 229 -12.60 -7.68 4.09
N TRP A 230 -12.72 -8.80 4.79
CA TRP A 230 -11.87 -9.97 4.61
C TRP A 230 -12.70 -11.05 3.88
N ASN A 231 -12.53 -12.33 4.17
CA ASN A 231 -13.23 -13.44 3.52
C ASN A 231 -14.65 -13.67 4.09
N CYS A 232 -15.39 -12.60 4.34
CA CYS A 232 -16.80 -12.60 4.71
C CYS A 232 -17.48 -11.30 4.27
N HIS A 233 -18.77 -11.37 3.96
CA HIS A 233 -19.60 -10.18 3.87
C HIS A 233 -19.65 -9.49 5.23
N ASN A 234 -20.00 -8.23 5.24
CA ASN A 234 -20.32 -7.51 6.46
C ASN A 234 -21.47 -6.53 6.21
N ARG A 235 -21.84 -5.76 7.23
CA ARG A 235 -22.93 -4.79 7.14
C ARG A 235 -22.76 -3.75 6.02
N TYR A 236 -21.53 -3.53 5.56
CA TYR A 236 -21.16 -2.42 4.69
C TYR A 236 -20.93 -2.80 3.23
N THR A 237 -20.36 -3.98 2.98
CA THR A 237 -19.86 -4.35 1.64
C THR A 237 -19.82 -5.87 1.41
N ASP A 238 -19.74 -6.24 0.13
CA ASP A 238 -19.59 -7.62 -0.31
C ASP A 238 -18.12 -8.04 -0.48
N ALA A 239 -17.77 -9.21 0.07
CA ALA A 239 -16.49 -9.86 -0.12
C ALA A 239 -16.40 -10.59 -1.47
N ALA A 240 -15.17 -10.79 -1.99
CA ALA A 240 -14.89 -11.59 -3.19
C ALA A 240 -14.99 -13.10 -2.95
N VAL A 241 -14.58 -13.50 -1.75
CA VAL A 241 -14.53 -14.89 -1.27
C VAL A 241 -15.21 -14.94 0.09
N VAL A 242 -15.91 -16.03 0.37
CA VAL A 242 -16.44 -16.33 1.71
C VAL A 242 -16.00 -17.71 2.12
N SER A 243 -15.83 -17.90 3.45
CA SER A 243 -15.62 -19.22 4.05
C SER A 243 -16.96 -19.79 4.53
N ILE A 244 -17.34 -20.96 4.04
CA ILE A 244 -18.50 -21.68 4.48
C ILE A 244 -18.05 -23.09 4.89
N ASP A 245 -18.35 -23.50 6.10
CA ASP A 245 -17.92 -24.78 6.67
C ASP A 245 -16.38 -25.01 6.62
N GLY A 246 -15.60 -23.91 6.71
CA GLY A 246 -14.14 -23.93 6.65
C GLY A 246 -13.56 -23.99 5.24
N GLU A 247 -14.39 -24.04 4.19
CA GLU A 247 -13.95 -24.03 2.79
C GLU A 247 -14.16 -22.66 2.13
N SER A 248 -13.14 -22.21 1.40
CA SER A 248 -13.21 -20.98 0.62
C SER A 248 -13.98 -21.19 -0.68
N GLN A 249 -14.88 -20.25 -0.98
CA GLN A 249 -15.61 -20.23 -2.25
C GLN A 249 -15.85 -18.80 -2.74
N ARG A 250 -16.04 -18.66 -4.05
CA ARG A 250 -16.46 -17.39 -4.65
C ARG A 250 -17.77 -16.94 -4.02
N SER A 251 -17.82 -15.72 -3.51
CA SER A 251 -19.03 -15.20 -2.89
C SER A 251 -20.13 -14.96 -3.91
N LYS A 252 -21.37 -15.07 -3.44
CA LYS A 252 -22.55 -14.55 -4.15
C LYS A 252 -22.83 -13.16 -3.63
N PRO A 253 -23.30 -12.22 -4.46
CA PRO A 253 -23.66 -10.90 -3.98
C PRO A 253 -24.71 -10.96 -2.85
N TYR A 254 -24.47 -10.23 -1.77
CA TYR A 254 -25.43 -9.99 -0.69
C TYR A 254 -26.08 -8.61 -0.85
N TRP A 255 -25.23 -7.58 -1.00
CA TRP A 255 -25.64 -6.18 -1.24
C TRP A 255 -25.64 -5.83 -2.73
N GLY A 256 -24.92 -6.58 -3.57
CA GLY A 256 -24.59 -6.23 -4.95
C GLY A 256 -23.60 -5.06 -5.00
N GLY A 257 -22.63 -5.04 -4.09
CA GLY A 257 -21.61 -4.00 -3.96
C GLY A 257 -21.57 -3.34 -2.57
N VAL A 258 -21.74 -2.02 -2.51
CA VAL A 258 -21.72 -1.22 -1.28
C VAL A 258 -23.12 -0.96 -0.77
N SER A 259 -23.42 -1.30 0.49
CA SER A 259 -24.68 -0.99 1.16
C SER A 259 -24.86 0.53 1.37
N ASN A 260 -26.07 0.98 1.74
CA ASN A 260 -26.28 2.40 2.10
C ASN A 260 -25.43 2.82 3.30
N GLU A 261 -25.31 1.96 4.31
CA GLU A 261 -24.46 2.21 5.48
C GLU A 261 -22.99 2.23 5.10
N GLY A 262 -22.57 1.35 4.18
CA GLY A 262 -21.22 1.33 3.64
C GLY A 262 -20.83 2.64 2.94
N ARG A 263 -21.75 3.27 2.22
CA ARG A 263 -21.50 4.58 1.58
C ARG A 263 -21.23 5.66 2.61
N ASN A 264 -22.03 5.71 3.67
CA ASN A 264 -21.85 6.67 4.76
C ASN A 264 -20.53 6.43 5.48
N LEU A 265 -20.16 5.17 5.73
CA LEU A 265 -18.89 4.82 6.35
C LEU A 265 -17.69 5.22 5.50
N ILE A 266 -17.73 4.99 4.17
CA ILE A 266 -16.69 5.41 3.24
C ILE A 266 -16.54 6.94 3.21
N GLN A 267 -17.63 7.69 3.31
CA GLN A 267 -17.57 9.15 3.44
C GLN A 267 -16.86 9.58 4.73
N GLU A 268 -17.15 8.91 5.85
CA GLU A 268 -16.46 9.18 7.13
C GLU A 268 -14.99 8.78 7.06
N MET A 269 -14.62 7.64 6.43
CA MET A 269 -13.24 7.27 6.18
C MET A 269 -12.49 8.36 5.40
N ASN A 270 -13.10 8.87 4.32
CA ASN A 270 -12.52 9.98 3.55
C ASN A 270 -12.36 11.26 4.39
N ARG A 271 -13.33 11.56 5.29
CA ARG A 271 -13.26 12.72 6.18
C ARG A 271 -12.15 12.55 7.22
N LEU A 272 -11.96 11.35 7.76
CA LEU A 272 -10.91 11.06 8.75
C LEU A 272 -9.49 11.12 8.15
N GLY A 273 -9.35 10.83 6.86
CA GLY A 273 -8.04 10.54 6.26
C GLY A 273 -7.64 9.07 6.40
N MET A 274 -8.60 8.18 6.63
CA MET A 274 -8.40 6.75 6.57
C MET A 274 -8.53 6.28 5.13
N ILE A 275 -7.47 5.68 4.60
CA ILE A 275 -7.44 5.15 3.23
C ILE A 275 -8.44 4.00 3.14
N VAL A 276 -9.29 4.01 2.11
CA VAL A 276 -10.20 2.90 1.78
C VAL A 276 -9.41 1.84 1.03
N ASP A 277 -9.37 0.61 1.53
CA ASP A 277 -8.69 -0.50 0.86
C ASP A 277 -9.72 -1.47 0.26
N LEU A 278 -9.51 -1.81 -1.01
CA LEU A 278 -10.37 -2.65 -1.85
C LEU A 278 -9.86 -4.08 -2.03
N SER A 279 -8.80 -4.47 -1.34
CA SER A 279 -8.44 -5.88 -1.27
C SER A 279 -9.57 -6.67 -0.62
N HIS A 280 -9.76 -7.94 -0.98
CA HIS A 280 -10.84 -8.82 -0.50
C HIS A 280 -12.27 -8.50 -0.94
N VAL A 281 -12.57 -7.30 -1.43
CA VAL A 281 -13.95 -6.95 -1.81
C VAL A 281 -14.37 -7.59 -3.14
N SER A 282 -15.67 -7.78 -3.32
CA SER A 282 -16.23 -8.25 -4.60
C SER A 282 -15.97 -7.25 -5.74
N ALA A 283 -15.97 -7.74 -6.98
CA ALA A 283 -15.82 -6.87 -8.15
C ALA A 283 -16.90 -5.77 -8.23
N ASP A 284 -18.11 -6.04 -7.73
CA ASP A 284 -19.17 -5.03 -7.67
C ASP A 284 -18.87 -3.95 -6.64
N THR A 285 -18.33 -4.33 -5.48
CA THR A 285 -17.84 -3.36 -4.49
C THR A 285 -16.67 -2.52 -5.05
N MET A 286 -15.74 -3.14 -5.81
CA MET A 286 -14.66 -2.39 -6.48
C MET A 286 -15.21 -1.32 -7.42
N ARG A 287 -16.21 -1.68 -8.26
CA ARG A 287 -16.85 -0.76 -9.20
C ARG A 287 -17.61 0.35 -8.48
N ASP A 288 -18.35 0.01 -7.43
CA ASP A 288 -19.12 0.97 -6.65
C ASP A 288 -18.20 2.00 -6.00
N VAL A 289 -17.11 1.58 -5.35
CA VAL A 289 -16.21 2.50 -4.65
C VAL A 289 -15.42 3.38 -5.61
N LEU A 290 -14.94 2.82 -6.72
CA LEU A 290 -14.14 3.56 -7.71
C LEU A 290 -15.01 4.37 -8.68
N GLY A 291 -16.12 3.81 -9.16
CA GLY A 291 -16.98 4.41 -10.18
C GLY A 291 -18.20 5.14 -9.64
N GLY A 292 -18.69 4.70 -8.50
CA GLY A 292 -19.98 5.14 -7.95
C GLY A 292 -21.17 4.41 -8.55
N THR A 293 -22.35 4.71 -8.01
CA THR A 293 -23.67 4.29 -8.50
C THR A 293 -24.55 5.55 -8.64
N PRO A 294 -24.32 6.37 -9.69
CA PRO A 294 -24.98 7.67 -9.85
C PRO A 294 -26.51 7.58 -9.83
N GLU A 295 -27.08 6.48 -10.31
CA GLU A 295 -28.52 6.20 -10.25
C GLU A 295 -29.06 6.03 -8.83
N LYS A 296 -28.17 5.75 -7.86
CA LYS A 296 -28.46 5.70 -6.42
C LYS A 296 -27.93 6.96 -5.69
N GLY A 297 -27.54 8.02 -6.42
CA GLY A 297 -27.05 9.28 -5.87
C GLY A 297 -25.67 9.22 -5.24
N TRP A 298 -24.82 8.26 -5.60
CA TRP A 298 -23.47 8.10 -5.05
C TRP A 298 -22.40 8.06 -6.14
N ASN A 299 -21.34 8.87 -5.99
CA ASN A 299 -20.26 9.03 -6.97
C ASN A 299 -18.98 8.27 -6.59
N GLY A 300 -19.06 7.31 -5.67
CA GLY A 300 -17.93 6.55 -5.16
C GLY A 300 -17.14 7.28 -4.07
N SER A 301 -15.98 6.74 -3.73
CA SER A 301 -15.05 7.37 -2.78
C SER A 301 -14.52 8.69 -3.35
N VAL A 302 -14.53 9.76 -2.55
CA VAL A 302 -14.01 11.07 -2.95
C VAL A 302 -12.48 11.08 -2.91
N ALA A 303 -11.88 10.42 -1.92
CA ALA A 303 -10.45 10.17 -1.88
C ALA A 303 -10.10 8.92 -2.69
N PRO A 304 -8.90 8.87 -3.33
CA PRO A 304 -8.49 7.66 -4.05
C PRO A 304 -8.33 6.49 -3.08
N PRO A 305 -8.98 5.32 -3.33
CA PRO A 305 -8.74 4.10 -2.55
C PRO A 305 -7.43 3.42 -2.98
N ILE A 306 -7.07 2.33 -2.29
CA ILE A 306 -5.99 1.43 -2.70
C ILE A 306 -6.50 0.01 -2.86
N PHE A 307 -5.69 -0.84 -3.48
CA PHE A 307 -5.70 -2.28 -3.29
C PHE A 307 -4.39 -2.62 -2.59
N SER A 308 -4.44 -2.86 -1.29
CA SER A 308 -3.23 -3.07 -0.48
C SER A 308 -2.47 -4.34 -0.88
N HIS A 309 -3.18 -5.38 -1.37
CA HIS A 309 -2.63 -6.66 -1.81
C HIS A 309 -3.60 -7.38 -2.76
N SER A 310 -3.60 -7.03 -4.04
CA SER A 310 -4.42 -7.67 -5.09
C SER A 310 -3.64 -7.77 -6.40
N SER A 311 -3.93 -8.80 -7.20
CA SER A 311 -3.24 -9.05 -8.47
C SER A 311 -4.18 -8.82 -9.67
N VAL A 312 -3.83 -9.33 -10.86
CA VAL A 312 -4.56 -9.05 -12.11
C VAL A 312 -5.44 -10.24 -12.48
N TYR A 313 -6.75 -10.01 -12.65
CA TYR A 313 -7.72 -11.05 -13.00
C TYR A 313 -7.47 -11.67 -14.38
N SER A 314 -7.08 -10.88 -15.37
CA SER A 314 -6.81 -11.36 -16.74
C SER A 314 -5.59 -12.28 -16.83
N ILE A 315 -4.70 -12.29 -15.81
CA ILE A 315 -3.58 -13.23 -15.73
C ILE A 315 -3.95 -14.47 -14.91
N CYS A 316 -4.64 -14.28 -13.79
CA CYS A 316 -5.13 -15.33 -12.90
C CYS A 316 -6.58 -14.99 -12.49
N PRO A 317 -7.59 -15.71 -13.01
CA PRO A 317 -9.01 -15.34 -12.85
C PRO A 317 -9.56 -15.67 -11.46
N HIS A 318 -8.78 -15.36 -10.43
CA HIS A 318 -9.22 -15.47 -9.04
C HIS A 318 -10.09 -14.28 -8.66
N PRO A 319 -11.20 -14.45 -7.89
CA PRO A 319 -12.10 -13.34 -7.53
C PRO A 319 -11.43 -12.26 -6.65
N ARG A 320 -10.31 -12.57 -6.00
CA ARG A 320 -9.48 -11.61 -5.24
C ARG A 320 -8.70 -10.63 -6.14
N ASN A 321 -8.60 -10.91 -7.44
CA ASN A 321 -7.85 -10.14 -8.41
C ASN A 321 -8.71 -9.08 -9.10
N VAL A 322 -8.06 -8.03 -9.58
CA VAL A 322 -8.68 -6.84 -10.16
C VAL A 322 -9.01 -7.06 -11.63
N PRO A 323 -10.30 -6.97 -12.04
CA PRO A 323 -10.70 -7.05 -13.45
C PRO A 323 -10.23 -5.84 -14.26
N ASP A 324 -10.13 -6.02 -15.58
CA ASP A 324 -9.63 -4.99 -16.50
C ASP A 324 -10.49 -3.72 -16.54
N ASP A 325 -11.81 -3.84 -16.48
CA ASP A 325 -12.72 -2.70 -16.38
C ASP A 325 -12.56 -1.92 -15.07
N VAL A 326 -12.21 -2.61 -13.99
CA VAL A 326 -11.87 -1.99 -12.70
C VAL A 326 -10.50 -1.30 -12.77
N LEU A 327 -9.51 -1.87 -13.49
CA LEU A 327 -8.22 -1.18 -13.71
C LEU A 327 -8.41 0.18 -14.38
N GLU A 328 -9.33 0.32 -15.34
CA GLU A 328 -9.66 1.63 -15.95
C GLU A 328 -10.26 2.60 -14.92
N LEU A 329 -11.04 2.12 -13.95
CA LEU A 329 -11.55 2.94 -12.86
C LEU A 329 -10.44 3.33 -11.87
N VAL A 330 -9.46 2.44 -11.61
CA VAL A 330 -8.25 2.73 -10.83
C VAL A 330 -7.51 3.93 -11.42
N LYS A 331 -7.26 3.91 -12.75
CA LYS A 331 -6.66 5.04 -13.46
C LYS A 331 -7.48 6.32 -13.32
N LYS A 332 -8.79 6.24 -13.56
CA LYS A 332 -9.69 7.40 -13.49
C LYS A 332 -9.76 8.01 -12.10
N ARG A 333 -9.62 7.21 -11.04
CA ARG A 333 -9.69 7.63 -9.62
C ARG A 333 -8.32 7.97 -9.04
N ASP A 334 -7.26 7.89 -9.84
CA ASP A 334 -5.86 8.08 -9.43
C ASP A 334 -5.42 7.18 -8.25
N SER A 335 -5.94 5.96 -8.25
CA SER A 335 -5.72 4.91 -7.26
C SER A 335 -4.47 4.07 -7.56
N VAL A 336 -4.17 3.07 -6.73
CA VAL A 336 -3.05 2.15 -6.89
C VAL A 336 -3.45 0.71 -6.59
N VAL A 337 -2.96 -0.24 -7.41
CA VAL A 337 -3.05 -1.69 -7.16
C VAL A 337 -1.67 -2.18 -6.71
N MET A 338 -1.57 -2.64 -5.47
CA MET A 338 -0.33 -3.19 -4.92
C MET A 338 -0.37 -4.71 -5.09
N ILE A 339 0.56 -5.23 -5.91
CA ILE A 339 0.53 -6.61 -6.37
C ILE A 339 0.82 -7.58 -5.22
N ASN A 340 -0.11 -8.53 -5.02
CA ASN A 340 -0.05 -9.59 -4.01
C ASN A 340 0.95 -10.68 -4.44
N PHE A 341 1.59 -11.34 -3.47
CA PHE A 341 2.53 -12.44 -3.72
C PHE A 341 1.94 -13.82 -3.38
N ALA A 342 0.69 -13.92 -2.91
CA ALA A 342 0.05 -15.23 -2.69
C ALA A 342 0.07 -16.06 -3.98
N PRO A 343 0.66 -17.28 -3.95
CA PRO A 343 0.83 -18.12 -5.13
C PRO A 343 -0.44 -18.36 -5.93
N GLU A 344 -1.57 -18.61 -5.26
CA GLU A 344 -2.87 -18.86 -5.87
C GLU A 344 -3.50 -17.63 -6.53
N PHE A 345 -3.04 -16.40 -6.21
CA PHE A 345 -3.55 -15.17 -6.82
C PHE A 345 -2.67 -14.67 -7.98
N ILE A 346 -1.46 -15.18 -8.09
CA ILE A 346 -0.58 -14.81 -9.21
C ILE A 346 -0.50 -15.89 -10.29
N SER A 347 -0.74 -17.15 -9.94
CA SER A 347 -0.54 -18.30 -10.84
C SER A 347 -1.70 -19.26 -10.75
N CYS A 348 -2.70 -19.09 -11.61
CA CYS A 348 -3.88 -19.96 -11.63
C CYS A 348 -4.52 -20.08 -13.03
N LYS A 349 -5.36 -21.10 -13.20
CA LYS A 349 -6.18 -21.32 -14.39
C LYS A 349 -7.63 -21.60 -14.02
N ASP A 350 -8.56 -21.16 -14.85
CA ASP A 350 -9.97 -21.49 -14.71
C ASP A 350 -10.21 -22.98 -15.00
N VAL A 351 -10.93 -23.64 -14.11
CA VAL A 351 -11.26 -25.06 -14.21
C VAL A 351 -12.73 -25.36 -13.95
N ALA A 352 -13.57 -24.32 -13.91
CA ALA A 352 -15.00 -24.43 -13.59
C ALA A 352 -15.26 -25.24 -12.28
N ALA A 353 -14.46 -25.01 -11.25
CA ALA A 353 -14.59 -25.68 -9.96
C ALA A 353 -15.93 -25.37 -9.30
N LYS A 354 -16.47 -26.31 -8.49
CA LYS A 354 -17.76 -26.13 -7.80
C LYS A 354 -17.80 -24.95 -6.85
N ASN A 355 -16.67 -24.62 -6.22
CA ASN A 355 -16.51 -23.46 -5.34
C ASN A 355 -16.30 -22.15 -6.11
N GLY A 356 -16.24 -22.18 -7.45
CA GLY A 356 -16.04 -21.01 -8.30
C GLY A 356 -14.64 -20.39 -8.22
N LEU A 357 -13.65 -21.10 -7.62
CA LEU A 357 -12.26 -20.66 -7.55
C LEU A 357 -11.43 -21.34 -8.64
N PRO A 358 -10.43 -20.65 -9.22
CA PRO A 358 -9.51 -21.26 -10.17
C PRO A 358 -8.56 -22.24 -9.49
N GLN A 359 -7.95 -23.10 -10.29
CA GLN A 359 -6.91 -24.01 -9.81
C GLN A 359 -5.55 -23.32 -9.79
N PHE A 360 -4.85 -23.42 -8.67
CA PHE A 360 -3.45 -23.02 -8.54
C PHE A 360 -2.54 -23.79 -9.51
N VAL A 361 -1.53 -23.12 -10.08
CA VAL A 361 -0.53 -23.68 -10.98
C VAL A 361 0.86 -23.42 -10.40
N GLU A 362 1.43 -24.44 -9.76
CA GLU A 362 2.69 -24.33 -9.01
C GLU A 362 3.90 -23.99 -9.93
N GLU A 363 3.91 -24.56 -11.13
CA GLU A 363 5.04 -24.44 -12.06
C GLU A 363 5.35 -22.98 -12.44
N THR A 364 4.31 -22.15 -12.52
CA THR A 364 4.42 -20.73 -12.90
C THR A 364 4.37 -19.77 -11.71
N SER A 365 4.32 -20.27 -10.47
CA SER A 365 4.39 -19.45 -9.26
C SER A 365 5.84 -19.03 -8.96
N THR A 366 6.25 -17.91 -9.54
CA THR A 366 7.64 -17.41 -9.50
C THR A 366 7.69 -15.88 -9.41
N ILE A 367 8.87 -15.34 -9.10
CA ILE A 367 9.14 -13.89 -9.13
C ILE A 367 8.82 -13.28 -10.51
N GLU A 368 9.07 -14.00 -11.62
CA GLU A 368 8.74 -13.55 -12.97
C GLU A 368 7.23 -13.40 -13.18
N GLN A 369 6.44 -14.23 -12.52
CA GLN A 369 4.98 -14.12 -12.60
C GLN A 369 4.49 -12.89 -11.84
N VAL A 370 5.08 -12.57 -10.70
CA VAL A 370 4.79 -11.30 -9.96
C VAL A 370 5.15 -10.09 -10.84
N VAL A 371 6.34 -10.10 -11.45
CA VAL A 371 6.77 -9.05 -12.38
C VAL A 371 5.80 -8.92 -13.56
N LYS A 372 5.28 -10.04 -14.09
CA LYS A 372 4.26 -10.02 -15.15
C LYS A 372 2.99 -9.29 -14.72
N HIS A 373 2.51 -9.49 -13.49
CA HIS A 373 1.36 -8.77 -12.95
C HIS A 373 1.65 -7.26 -12.82
N ILE A 374 2.83 -6.89 -12.32
CA ILE A 374 3.24 -5.49 -12.20
C ILE A 374 3.28 -4.81 -13.57
N MET A 375 3.94 -5.44 -14.53
CA MET A 375 4.06 -4.91 -15.90
C MET A 375 2.70 -4.82 -16.59
N TYR A 376 1.81 -5.80 -16.40
CA TYR A 376 0.47 -5.77 -16.99
C TYR A 376 -0.31 -4.51 -16.56
N VAL A 377 -0.30 -4.19 -15.27
CA VAL A 377 -0.94 -2.95 -14.78
C VAL A 377 -0.24 -1.73 -15.35
N GLY A 378 1.12 -1.69 -15.30
CA GLY A 378 1.91 -0.58 -15.79
C GLY A 378 1.70 -0.30 -17.29
N GLU A 379 1.67 -1.34 -18.12
CA GLU A 379 1.46 -1.22 -19.56
C GLU A 379 0.00 -0.86 -19.91
N LYS A 380 -0.97 -1.36 -19.14
CA LYS A 380 -2.39 -1.15 -19.40
C LYS A 380 -2.89 0.23 -18.98
N ILE A 381 -2.57 0.65 -17.76
CA ILE A 381 -3.12 1.89 -17.17
C ILE A 381 -2.05 2.92 -16.76
N GLY A 382 -0.77 2.55 -16.83
CA GLY A 382 0.37 3.38 -16.45
C GLY A 382 1.01 2.95 -15.14
N TYR A 383 2.34 3.09 -15.06
CA TYR A 383 3.12 2.74 -13.85
C TYR A 383 2.84 3.66 -12.64
N ASP A 384 2.06 4.70 -12.79
CA ASP A 384 1.55 5.54 -11.69
C ASP A 384 0.50 4.82 -10.82
N HIS A 385 -0.01 3.66 -11.27
CA HIS A 385 -1.15 2.97 -10.66
C HIS A 385 -0.83 1.56 -10.16
N VAL A 386 0.45 1.21 -10.01
CA VAL A 386 0.87 -0.10 -9.51
C VAL A 386 1.89 0.03 -8.39
N GLY A 387 1.85 -0.89 -7.43
CA GLY A 387 2.74 -0.98 -6.27
C GLY A 387 2.99 -2.42 -5.83
N LEU A 388 3.56 -2.59 -4.65
CA LEU A 388 3.88 -3.88 -4.03
C LEU A 388 3.07 -4.07 -2.75
N GLY A 389 2.43 -5.22 -2.59
CA GLY A 389 1.66 -5.58 -1.41
C GLY A 389 1.74 -7.08 -1.17
N SER A 390 2.81 -7.51 -0.52
CA SER A 390 3.25 -8.91 -0.53
C SER A 390 2.27 -9.90 0.08
N ASP A 391 1.57 -9.50 1.12
CA ASP A 391 0.81 -10.39 1.98
C ASP A 391 1.74 -11.33 2.81
N PHE A 392 3.02 -10.93 2.99
CA PHE A 392 3.95 -11.66 3.82
C PHE A 392 3.44 -11.78 5.25
N ASP A 393 3.78 -12.89 5.89
CA ASP A 393 3.31 -13.33 7.20
C ASP A 393 1.81 -13.69 7.27
N GLY A 394 0.99 -13.37 6.22
CA GLY A 394 -0.41 -13.77 6.03
C GLY A 394 -0.60 -14.95 5.08
N ILE A 395 0.41 -15.28 4.27
CA ILE A 395 0.36 -16.39 3.30
C ILE A 395 1.22 -17.58 3.77
N PRO A 396 0.74 -18.83 3.56
CA PRO A 396 1.46 -20.02 4.01
C PRO A 396 2.67 -20.39 3.14
N THR A 397 2.68 -19.97 1.87
CA THR A 397 3.73 -20.23 0.88
C THR A 397 3.96 -19.00 0.02
N THR A 398 5.13 -18.93 -0.61
CA THR A 398 5.55 -17.79 -1.43
C THR A 398 5.97 -18.25 -2.83
N PRO A 399 5.99 -17.36 -3.84
CA PRO A 399 6.49 -17.66 -5.15
C PRO A 399 7.99 -17.97 -5.11
N ARG A 400 8.45 -18.89 -5.98
CA ARG A 400 9.90 -19.13 -6.12
C ARG A 400 10.63 -17.84 -6.47
N GLY A 401 11.69 -17.53 -5.73
CA GLY A 401 12.46 -16.29 -5.86
C GLY A 401 12.00 -15.13 -4.99
N LEU A 402 10.84 -15.26 -4.29
CA LEU A 402 10.32 -14.25 -3.34
C LEU A 402 10.00 -14.90 -1.99
N GLY A 403 10.98 -15.60 -1.41
CA GLY A 403 10.77 -16.37 -0.17
C GLY A 403 10.50 -15.55 1.07
N ASP A 404 10.95 -14.31 1.12
CA ASP A 404 10.78 -13.38 2.23
C ASP A 404 11.16 -11.94 1.81
N VAL A 405 11.10 -11.03 2.77
CA VAL A 405 11.35 -9.59 2.53
C VAL A 405 12.76 -9.28 2.04
N SER A 406 13.76 -10.15 2.21
CA SER A 406 15.13 -9.94 1.70
C SER A 406 15.22 -9.97 0.17
N LYS A 407 14.17 -10.46 -0.51
CA LYS A 407 14.13 -10.66 -1.97
C LYS A 407 13.57 -9.47 -2.77
N TYR A 408 13.23 -8.38 -2.12
CA TYR A 408 12.76 -7.20 -2.84
C TYR A 408 13.80 -6.59 -3.81
N PRO A 409 15.11 -6.54 -3.49
CA PRO A 409 16.11 -6.09 -4.47
C PRO A 409 16.13 -6.93 -5.74
N ASP A 410 15.95 -8.27 -5.61
CA ASP A 410 15.89 -9.18 -6.76
C ASP A 410 14.67 -8.89 -7.65
N LEU A 411 13.52 -8.55 -7.02
CA LEU A 411 12.30 -8.16 -7.74
C LEU A 411 12.50 -6.84 -8.51
N VAL A 412 13.11 -5.84 -7.89
CA VAL A 412 13.39 -4.55 -8.55
C VAL A 412 14.39 -4.72 -9.68
N ASP A 413 15.45 -5.50 -9.47
CA ASP A 413 16.44 -5.82 -10.50
C ASP A 413 15.79 -6.53 -11.71
N LEU A 414 14.87 -7.46 -11.46
CA LEU A 414 14.14 -8.14 -12.52
C LEU A 414 13.21 -7.19 -13.30
N LEU A 415 12.52 -6.25 -12.62
CA LEU A 415 11.73 -5.21 -13.28
C LEU A 415 12.57 -4.38 -14.25
N LEU A 416 13.74 -3.92 -13.79
CA LEU A 416 14.67 -3.14 -14.62
C LEU A 416 15.20 -3.97 -15.80
N LYS A 417 15.57 -5.23 -15.59
CA LYS A 417 15.99 -6.17 -16.66
C LYS A 417 14.89 -6.44 -17.69
N LYS A 418 13.63 -6.35 -17.29
CA LYS A 418 12.47 -6.45 -18.21
C LYS A 418 12.13 -5.14 -18.92
N GLY A 419 12.88 -4.07 -18.70
CA GLY A 419 12.75 -2.80 -19.41
C GLY A 419 11.91 -1.75 -18.70
N VAL A 420 11.47 -1.99 -17.46
CA VAL A 420 10.85 -0.93 -16.63
C VAL A 420 11.92 0.11 -16.31
N SER A 421 11.64 1.38 -16.52
CA SER A 421 12.60 2.46 -16.23
C SER A 421 12.86 2.61 -14.73
N GLU A 422 14.04 3.13 -14.33
CA GLU A 422 14.33 3.45 -12.91
C GLU A 422 13.26 4.40 -12.34
N GLN A 423 12.76 5.34 -13.15
CA GLN A 423 11.70 6.27 -12.75
C GLN A 423 10.38 5.55 -12.45
N ASP A 424 9.98 4.58 -13.29
CA ASP A 424 8.76 3.82 -13.08
C ASP A 424 8.93 2.80 -11.95
N ALA A 425 10.11 2.16 -11.84
CA ALA A 425 10.43 1.30 -10.70
C ALA A 425 10.35 2.07 -9.36
N ALA A 426 10.80 3.32 -9.31
CA ALA A 426 10.67 4.19 -8.14
C ALA A 426 9.20 4.47 -7.75
N LYS A 427 8.31 4.59 -8.73
CA LYS A 427 6.86 4.70 -8.49
C LYS A 427 6.30 3.42 -7.88
N VAL A 428 6.65 2.27 -8.49
CA VAL A 428 6.19 0.93 -8.08
C VAL A 428 6.62 0.60 -6.65
N VAL A 429 7.87 0.87 -6.28
CA VAL A 429 8.38 0.48 -4.96
C VAL A 429 7.73 1.25 -3.82
N GLY A 430 7.24 2.50 -4.02
CA GLY A 430 6.58 3.19 -2.92
C GLY A 430 6.05 4.59 -3.22
N ARG A 431 6.55 5.29 -4.25
CA ARG A 431 6.08 6.67 -4.54
C ARG A 431 4.58 6.73 -4.82
N ASN A 432 4.01 5.69 -5.45
CA ASN A 432 2.58 5.66 -5.78
C ASN A 432 1.69 5.57 -4.53
N VAL A 433 2.01 4.69 -3.58
CA VAL A 433 1.21 4.60 -2.35
C VAL A 433 1.34 5.88 -1.52
N LEU A 434 2.52 6.50 -1.47
CA LEU A 434 2.70 7.81 -0.82
C LEU A 434 1.89 8.91 -1.52
N ARG A 435 1.87 8.95 -2.85
CA ARG A 435 1.04 9.88 -3.62
C ARG A 435 -0.44 9.73 -3.26
N VAL A 436 -0.95 8.49 -3.25
CA VAL A 436 -2.34 8.21 -2.87
C VAL A 436 -2.60 8.67 -1.44
N TRP A 437 -1.71 8.37 -0.51
CA TRP A 437 -1.87 8.78 0.89
C TRP A 437 -1.87 10.32 1.04
N HIS A 438 -1.00 11.03 0.33
CA HIS A 438 -1.03 12.50 0.28
C HIS A 438 -2.37 13.05 -0.23
N GLU A 439 -2.96 12.43 -1.26
CA GLU A 439 -4.27 12.86 -1.77
C GLU A 439 -5.39 12.57 -0.76
N VAL A 440 -5.34 11.44 -0.06
CA VAL A 440 -6.27 11.13 1.04
C VAL A 440 -6.16 12.19 2.15
N ASP A 441 -4.93 12.55 2.57
CA ASP A 441 -4.71 13.59 3.58
C ASP A 441 -5.28 14.96 3.14
N LYS A 442 -5.11 15.34 1.86
CA LYS A 442 -5.67 16.58 1.30
C LYS A 442 -7.20 16.58 1.31
N VAL A 443 -7.80 15.47 0.87
CA VAL A 443 -9.27 15.31 0.89
C VAL A 443 -9.80 15.41 2.32
N ALA A 444 -9.15 14.74 3.26
CA ALA A 444 -9.53 14.79 4.67
C ALA A 444 -9.45 16.21 5.24
N ALA A 445 -8.35 16.92 5.00
CA ALA A 445 -8.17 18.30 5.46
C ALA A 445 -9.22 19.27 4.90
N ARG A 446 -9.78 19.01 3.71
CA ARG A 446 -10.90 19.74 3.14
C ARG A 446 -12.22 19.32 3.80
N LEU A 447 -12.52 18.02 3.81
CA LEU A 447 -13.81 17.51 4.32
C LEU A 447 -14.02 17.82 5.81
N GLN A 448 -12.98 17.80 6.63
CA GLN A 448 -13.07 18.18 8.05
C GLN A 448 -13.50 19.63 8.30
N LYS A 449 -13.41 20.51 7.28
CA LYS A 449 -13.89 21.88 7.35
C LYS A 449 -15.29 22.05 6.79
N GLU A 450 -15.74 21.13 5.96
CA GLU A 450 -16.99 21.22 5.20
C GLU A 450 -18.11 20.35 5.77
N VAL A 451 -17.74 19.25 6.48
CA VAL A 451 -18.69 18.22 6.91
C VAL A 451 -18.41 17.82 8.36
N ASP A 452 -19.46 17.79 9.17
CA ASP A 452 -19.40 17.27 10.53
C ASP A 452 -19.12 15.76 10.55
N PRO A 453 -18.54 15.23 11.65
CA PRO A 453 -18.38 13.79 11.84
C PRO A 453 -19.72 13.04 11.74
N LEU A 454 -19.71 11.88 11.11
CA LEU A 454 -20.87 11.01 11.08
C LEU A 454 -21.20 10.51 12.48
N GLU A 455 -22.46 10.64 12.91
CA GLU A 455 -22.92 10.14 14.19
C GLU A 455 -23.53 8.74 14.05
N ASP A 456 -23.15 7.84 14.97
CA ASP A 456 -23.80 6.55 15.10
C ASP A 456 -25.24 6.72 15.60
N LYS A 457 -26.17 6.04 14.96
CA LYS A 457 -27.47 5.83 15.56
C LYS A 457 -27.34 4.70 16.57
N LEU A 458 -27.32 5.02 17.85
CA LEU A 458 -27.31 3.98 18.89
C LEU A 458 -28.52 3.08 18.72
N GLY A 459 -28.29 1.79 18.50
CA GLY A 459 -29.30 0.76 18.58
C GLY A 459 -29.84 0.68 20.01
N SER A 460 -31.04 0.16 20.17
CA SER A 460 -31.74 0.01 21.47
C SER A 460 -31.10 -0.99 22.43
N SER A 461 -29.88 -1.45 22.21
CA SER A 461 -29.29 -2.65 22.81
C SER A 461 -28.51 -2.46 24.13
N ILE A 462 -28.38 -1.26 24.64
CA ILE A 462 -27.85 -1.06 25.98
C ILE A 462 -28.99 -0.54 26.85
N GLY A 463 -29.46 -1.38 27.78
CA GLY A 463 -30.62 -1.21 28.60
C GLY A 463 -30.87 0.18 29.19
N GLN A 464 -32.10 0.53 29.52
CA GLN A 464 -32.45 1.85 30.04
C GLN A 464 -32.12 1.97 31.52
N THR A 465 -31.13 2.78 31.91
CA THR A 465 -30.99 3.25 33.31
C THR A 465 -31.51 4.67 33.39
N SER A 466 -32.37 4.92 34.41
CA SER A 466 -32.73 6.30 34.75
C SER A 466 -31.56 6.96 35.44
N ILE A 467 -30.88 7.88 34.77
CA ILE A 467 -29.91 8.76 35.42
C ILE A 467 -30.68 10.01 35.78
N GLY A 468 -31.05 10.13 37.08
CA GLY A 468 -31.64 11.37 37.62
C GLY A 468 -30.56 12.47 37.65
N LEU A 469 -30.62 13.38 36.73
CA LEU A 469 -29.89 14.63 36.79
C LEU A 469 -30.94 15.75 37.05
N ASP A 470 -31.00 16.24 38.31
CA ASP A 470 -31.72 17.45 38.75
C ASP A 470 -33.00 17.83 37.94
N GLY A 471 -33.98 16.92 37.93
CA GLY A 471 -35.29 17.18 37.33
C GLY A 471 -35.43 16.83 35.84
N MET A 472 -34.43 16.28 35.19
CA MET A 472 -34.56 15.61 33.87
C MET A 472 -34.55 14.11 34.05
N ASP A 473 -35.70 13.45 33.85
CA ASP A 473 -35.79 11.99 33.72
C ASP A 473 -35.21 11.59 32.36
N ILE A 474 -33.90 11.36 32.31
CA ILE A 474 -33.28 10.70 31.18
C ILE A 474 -33.42 9.20 31.41
N GLN A 475 -34.40 8.58 30.75
CA GLN A 475 -34.52 7.13 30.71
C GLN A 475 -33.55 6.56 29.64
N VAL A 476 -32.45 6.00 30.09
CA VAL A 476 -31.56 5.17 29.21
C VAL A 476 -31.93 3.70 29.47
N LYS A 477 -32.57 3.05 28.52
CA LYS A 477 -32.82 1.58 28.58
C LYS A 477 -31.58 0.83 28.16
N TYR A 478 -31.02 0.04 29.07
CA TYR A 478 -30.02 -0.99 28.79
C TYR A 478 -30.73 -2.36 28.81
N GLU A 479 -30.96 -3.03 27.70
CA GLU A 479 -31.36 -4.44 27.66
C GLU A 479 -30.09 -5.29 27.75
N VAL A 480 -29.97 -6.07 28.85
CA VAL A 480 -28.87 -7.02 29.10
C VAL A 480 -29.15 -8.30 28.34
#